data_09cbbb3bb84558f9ad53e162aee8f1f9
#
_entry.id   09cbbb3bb84558f9ad53e162aee8f1f9
#
_cell.length_a   1.000
_cell.length_b   1.000
_cell.length_c   1.000
_cell.angle_alpha   90.00
_cell.angle_beta   90.00
_cell.angle_gamma   90.00
#
_symmetry.space_group_name_H-M   'P 1'
#
loop_
_entity.id
_entity.type
_entity.pdbx_description
1 polymer ?
#
loop_
_entity_poly.entity_id
_entity_poly.type
_entity_poly.pdbx_seq_one_letter_code
_entity_poly.pdbx_strand_id
1 'polypeptide(L)'
;MAATRRLRDTMREDLRLRGMSANTIESYVRCARRFAEHFGRSPCRMGAAEIRTFLLSLVDQRALSASTFNVHAAALKFLYTVTLDRPEEIARMPRMRVPMHMPVVLSGTEVERLLGASISERHRVAAMLAFGAGLRVGEICNLRVDDVDPKRIVLRIRGSKRGRERYVMLSPCLLSAMRAYWKVARPSGPYLFRGRKPGRLLTRAAVHKAIVAAARRAGIGKRVGPHTLRHTFATHLLEAGTDLRTLQVLLGHASI
;
A
#
# COMPACT_ATOMS: atom_id res chain seq x y z
N MET A 1 14.59 14.44 26.19
CA MET A 1 14.59 13.15 25.44
C MET A 1 13.72 12.06 26.07
N ALA A 2 13.75 11.81 27.37
CA ALA A 2 12.92 10.81 28.05
C ALA A 2 11.39 11.05 27.90
N ALA A 3 10.92 12.27 28.04
CA ALA A 3 9.49 12.64 27.91
C ALA A 3 8.95 12.40 26.48
N THR A 4 9.75 12.68 25.45
CA THR A 4 9.37 12.44 24.04
C THR A 4 9.32 10.95 23.72
N ARG A 5 10.17 10.15 24.33
CA ARG A 5 10.16 8.69 24.20
C ARG A 5 8.91 8.09 24.83
N ARG A 6 8.53 8.57 26.01
CA ARG A 6 7.29 8.17 26.70
C ARG A 6 6.04 8.53 25.88
N LEU A 7 5.95 9.75 25.36
CA LEU A 7 4.83 10.18 24.53
C LEU A 7 4.67 9.35 23.24
N ARG A 8 5.78 8.99 22.60
CA ARG A 8 5.76 8.12 21.41
C ARG A 8 5.16 6.76 21.73
N ASP A 9 5.54 6.18 22.87
CA ASP A 9 5.11 4.84 23.25
C ASP A 9 3.62 4.86 23.69
N THR A 10 3.20 5.88 24.42
CA THR A 10 1.77 6.13 24.73
C THR A 10 0.93 6.27 23.44
N MET A 11 1.36 7.09 22.49
CA MET A 11 0.65 7.24 21.22
C MET A 11 0.53 5.90 20.46
N ARG A 12 1.56 5.05 20.52
CA ARG A 12 1.50 3.70 19.91
C ARG A 12 0.47 2.80 20.59
N GLU A 13 0.41 2.86 21.92
CA GLU A 13 -0.57 2.10 22.71
C GLU A 13 -1.99 2.55 22.39
N ASP A 14 -2.24 3.86 22.39
CA ASP A 14 -3.53 4.44 22.01
C ASP A 14 -4.01 4.03 20.62
N LEU A 15 -3.09 4.03 19.64
CA LEU A 15 -3.37 3.59 18.28
C LEU A 15 -3.68 2.08 18.22
N ARG A 16 -2.98 1.26 19.03
CA ARG A 16 -3.24 -0.18 19.13
C ARG A 16 -4.60 -0.48 19.76
N LEU A 17 -4.95 0.19 20.84
CA LEU A 17 -6.25 0.06 21.50
C LEU A 17 -7.41 0.37 20.55
N ARG A 18 -7.20 1.26 19.55
CA ARG A 18 -8.19 1.57 18.52
C ARG A 18 -8.12 0.65 17.29
N GLY A 19 -7.38 -0.45 17.35
CA GLY A 19 -7.29 -1.42 16.26
C GLY A 19 -6.64 -0.90 14.99
N MET A 20 -5.80 0.16 15.08
CA MET A 20 -5.13 0.72 13.92
C MET A 20 -4.09 -0.26 13.36
N SER A 21 -3.96 -0.30 12.02
CA SER A 21 -2.97 -1.17 11.39
C SER A 21 -1.54 -0.76 11.73
N ALA A 22 -0.60 -1.72 11.78
CA ALA A 22 0.81 -1.44 12.03
C ALA A 22 1.37 -0.33 11.12
N ASN A 23 0.95 -0.32 9.86
CA ASN A 23 1.37 0.69 8.88
C ASN A 23 0.84 2.10 9.24
N THR A 24 -0.40 2.19 9.73
CA THR A 24 -1.00 3.45 10.19
C THR A 24 -0.27 3.94 11.45
N ILE A 25 0.00 3.04 12.40
CA ILE A 25 0.73 3.34 13.64
C ILE A 25 2.11 3.93 13.30
N GLU A 26 2.90 3.25 12.47
CA GLU A 26 4.23 3.73 12.08
C GLU A 26 4.18 5.07 11.32
N SER A 27 3.16 5.26 10.47
CA SER A 27 2.97 6.50 9.74
C SER A 27 2.65 7.67 10.68
N TYR A 28 1.72 7.47 11.61
CA TYR A 28 1.29 8.51 12.55
C TYR A 28 2.41 8.88 13.53
N VAL A 29 3.08 7.89 14.10
CA VAL A 29 4.23 8.10 14.99
C VAL A 29 5.37 8.83 14.27
N ARG A 30 5.63 8.50 13.02
CA ARG A 30 6.62 9.21 12.20
C ARG A 30 6.24 10.67 11.95
N CYS A 31 4.95 10.95 11.69
CA CYS A 31 4.46 12.31 11.54
C CYS A 31 4.62 13.13 12.83
N ALA A 32 4.24 12.55 13.98
CA ALA A 32 4.40 13.18 15.28
C ALA A 32 5.88 13.45 15.63
N ARG A 33 6.76 12.49 15.33
CA ARG A 33 8.21 12.68 15.49
C ARG A 33 8.73 13.84 14.65
N ARG A 34 8.33 13.91 13.38
CA ARG A 34 8.72 14.96 12.46
C ARG A 34 8.28 16.35 12.91
N PHE A 35 7.08 16.45 13.52
CA PHE A 35 6.59 17.65 14.15
C PHE A 35 7.48 18.08 15.34
N ALA A 36 7.84 17.14 16.22
CA ALA A 36 8.74 17.41 17.34
C ALA A 36 10.15 17.82 16.88
N GLU A 37 10.68 17.15 15.85
CA GLU A 37 12.00 17.46 15.26
C GLU A 37 12.03 18.85 14.61
N HIS A 38 10.94 19.31 14.01
CA HIS A 38 10.84 20.62 13.36
C HIS A 38 11.09 21.79 14.34
N PHE A 39 10.62 21.64 15.58
CA PHE A 39 10.79 22.68 16.61
C PHE A 39 11.84 22.34 17.67
N GLY A 40 12.44 21.15 17.63
CA GLY A 40 13.37 20.68 18.67
C GLY A 40 12.73 20.55 20.06
N ARG A 41 11.39 20.52 20.15
CA ARG A 41 10.63 20.51 21.40
C ARG A 41 9.63 19.34 21.44
N SER A 42 9.23 18.97 22.69
CA SER A 42 8.20 17.96 22.88
C SER A 42 6.82 18.52 22.49
N PRO A 43 5.97 17.74 21.77
CA PRO A 43 4.59 18.11 21.45
C PRO A 43 3.74 18.51 22.65
N CYS A 44 4.03 18.00 23.86
CA CYS A 44 3.34 18.39 25.08
C CYS A 44 3.47 19.89 25.40
N ARG A 45 4.52 20.55 24.89
CA ARG A 45 4.80 21.99 25.11
C ARG A 45 4.48 22.86 23.90
N MET A 46 3.74 22.32 22.96
CA MET A 46 3.34 23.01 21.72
C MET A 46 1.82 23.02 21.60
N GLY A 47 1.30 23.94 20.80
CA GLY A 47 -0.14 24.11 20.64
C GLY A 47 -0.53 24.51 19.21
N ALA A 48 -1.67 25.16 19.08
CA ALA A 48 -2.27 25.53 17.79
C ALA A 48 -1.35 26.37 16.90
N ALA A 49 -0.56 27.28 17.48
CA ALA A 49 0.36 28.14 16.73
C ALA A 49 1.47 27.32 16.04
N GLU A 50 2.11 26.43 16.79
CA GLU A 50 3.18 25.56 16.24
C GLU A 50 2.61 24.55 15.25
N ILE A 51 1.43 24.00 15.50
CA ILE A 51 0.74 23.10 14.56
C ILE A 51 0.52 23.82 13.23
N ARG A 52 -0.02 25.05 13.27
CA ARG A 52 -0.25 25.86 12.08
C ARG A 52 1.05 26.15 11.32
N THR A 53 2.08 26.60 12.03
CA THR A 53 3.40 26.90 11.44
C THR A 53 4.01 25.66 10.77
N PHE A 54 3.95 24.50 11.44
CA PHE A 54 4.44 23.26 10.86
C PHE A 54 3.67 22.85 9.60
N LEU A 55 2.33 22.92 9.63
CA LEU A 55 1.52 22.58 8.48
C LEU A 55 1.78 23.52 7.30
N LEU A 56 1.95 24.81 7.54
CA LEU A 56 2.35 25.77 6.50
C LEU A 56 3.73 25.42 5.92
N SER A 57 4.71 25.11 6.75
CA SER A 57 6.04 24.70 6.28
C SER A 57 6.02 23.45 5.40
N LEU A 58 5.06 22.55 5.60
CA LEU A 58 4.88 21.38 4.73
C LEU A 58 4.36 21.75 3.34
N VAL A 59 3.57 22.83 3.25
CA VAL A 59 3.05 23.33 1.97
C VAL A 59 4.16 24.09 1.24
N ASP A 60 4.82 25.04 1.91
CA ASP A 60 5.74 26.01 1.29
C ASP A 60 7.08 25.36 0.90
N GLN A 61 7.68 24.59 1.80
CA GLN A 61 9.06 24.12 1.61
C GLN A 61 9.19 22.84 0.80
N ARG A 62 8.12 22.07 0.60
CA ARG A 62 8.25 20.69 0.06
C ARG A 62 7.28 20.32 -1.04
N ALA A 63 6.41 21.21 -1.47
CA ALA A 63 5.36 20.89 -2.46
C ALA A 63 4.74 19.50 -2.19
N LEU A 64 4.46 19.17 -0.90
CA LEU A 64 3.90 17.89 -0.53
C LEU A 64 2.51 17.75 -1.13
N SER A 65 2.18 16.53 -1.60
CA SER A 65 0.83 16.26 -2.08
C SER A 65 -0.20 16.49 -0.98
N ALA A 66 -1.39 16.96 -1.35
CA ALA A 66 -2.52 17.14 -0.43
C ALA A 66 -2.83 15.88 0.39
N SER A 67 -2.63 14.69 -0.19
CA SER A 67 -2.77 13.42 0.52
C SER A 67 -1.76 13.27 1.65
N THR A 68 -0.48 13.61 1.40
CA THR A 68 0.57 13.54 2.43
C THR A 68 0.35 14.58 3.52
N PHE A 69 -0.06 15.81 3.16
CA PHE A 69 -0.46 16.83 4.12
C PHE A 69 -1.58 16.31 5.04
N ASN A 70 -2.64 15.74 4.47
CA ASN A 70 -3.77 15.20 5.23
C ASN A 70 -3.37 14.06 6.18
N VAL A 71 -2.36 13.28 5.85
CA VAL A 71 -1.80 12.25 6.78
C VAL A 71 -1.12 12.91 7.97
N HIS A 72 -0.34 13.99 7.76
CA HIS A 72 0.26 14.75 8.87
C HIS A 72 -0.82 15.40 9.75
N ALA A 73 -1.80 16.05 9.15
CA ALA A 73 -2.92 16.64 9.87
C ALA A 73 -3.68 15.59 10.71
N ALA A 74 -4.01 14.44 10.13
CA ALA A 74 -4.68 13.34 10.84
C ALA A 74 -3.84 12.78 11.99
N ALA A 75 -2.53 12.66 11.82
CA ALA A 75 -1.63 12.20 12.88
C ALA A 75 -1.55 13.19 14.04
N LEU A 76 -1.45 14.49 13.75
CA LEU A 76 -1.46 15.54 14.79
C LEU A 76 -2.83 15.62 15.45
N LYS A 77 -3.92 15.49 14.68
CA LYS A 77 -5.26 15.41 15.25
C LYS A 77 -5.35 14.29 16.27
N PHE A 78 -4.90 13.09 15.91
CA PHE A 78 -4.89 11.96 16.82
C PHE A 78 -4.04 12.22 18.07
N LEU A 79 -2.83 12.74 17.89
CA LEU A 79 -1.90 13.04 18.96
C LEU A 79 -2.52 13.99 20.00
N TYR A 80 -3.13 15.08 19.54
CA TYR A 80 -3.67 16.10 20.43
C TYR A 80 -5.03 15.71 21.02
N THR A 81 -5.93 15.08 20.24
CA THR A 81 -7.25 14.69 20.78
C THR A 81 -7.23 13.48 21.66
N VAL A 82 -6.30 12.53 21.45
CA VAL A 82 -6.36 11.22 22.11
C VAL A 82 -5.21 11.07 23.09
N THR A 83 -3.98 11.29 22.62
CA THR A 83 -2.80 10.99 23.44
C THR A 83 -2.46 12.11 24.41
N LEU A 84 -2.71 13.36 24.05
CA LEU A 84 -2.44 14.53 24.90
C LEU A 84 -3.69 15.06 25.61
N ASP A 85 -4.88 14.62 25.18
CA ASP A 85 -6.18 15.12 25.68
C ASP A 85 -6.32 16.65 25.63
N ARG A 86 -5.93 17.23 24.48
CA ARG A 86 -5.96 18.68 24.21
C ARG A 86 -6.65 18.96 22.86
N PRO A 87 -7.95 18.65 22.71
CA PRO A 87 -8.69 18.77 21.46
C PRO A 87 -8.84 20.22 20.98
N GLU A 88 -8.79 21.20 21.87
CA GLU A 88 -8.88 22.65 21.57
C GLU A 88 -7.77 23.12 20.63
N GLU A 89 -6.58 22.53 20.74
CA GLU A 89 -5.41 22.92 19.93
C GLU A 89 -5.56 22.60 18.43
N ILE A 90 -6.48 21.71 18.10
CA ILE A 90 -6.70 21.27 16.72
C ILE A 90 -8.13 21.57 16.22
N ALA A 91 -8.93 22.34 16.97
CA ALA A 91 -10.32 22.65 16.62
C ALA A 91 -10.45 23.29 15.22
N ARG A 92 -9.44 24.06 14.79
CA ARG A 92 -9.40 24.76 13.48
C ARG A 92 -8.42 24.13 12.50
N MET A 93 -8.12 22.82 12.62
CA MET A 93 -7.15 22.18 11.75
C MET A 93 -7.66 22.07 10.30
N PRO A 94 -6.93 22.60 9.32
CA PRO A 94 -7.35 22.55 7.93
C PRO A 94 -7.19 21.14 7.33
N ARG A 95 -8.05 20.83 6.36
CA ARG A 95 -7.90 19.66 5.51
C ARG A 95 -7.76 20.12 4.06
N MET A 96 -6.74 19.66 3.38
CA MET A 96 -6.56 19.95 1.96
C MET A 96 -7.49 19.09 1.09
N ARG A 97 -8.08 19.71 0.08
CA ARG A 97 -8.80 18.97 -0.97
C ARG A 97 -7.77 18.20 -1.80
N VAL A 98 -7.95 16.89 -1.91
CA VAL A 98 -7.11 16.04 -2.76
C VAL A 98 -7.66 16.11 -4.17
N PRO A 99 -6.90 16.60 -5.16
CA PRO A 99 -7.31 16.56 -6.54
C PRO A 99 -7.59 15.11 -6.98
N MET A 100 -8.71 14.89 -7.64
CA MET A 100 -9.02 13.60 -8.22
C MET A 100 -8.31 13.50 -9.57
N HIS A 101 -7.31 12.65 -9.65
CA HIS A 101 -6.64 12.34 -10.92
C HIS A 101 -7.24 11.06 -11.50
N MET A 102 -7.49 11.06 -12.79
CA MET A 102 -7.86 9.82 -13.47
C MET A 102 -6.73 8.80 -13.33
N PRO A 103 -7.05 7.55 -12.96
CA PRO A 103 -6.04 6.52 -12.83
C PRO A 103 -5.39 6.23 -14.18
N VAL A 104 -4.08 6.01 -14.16
CA VAL A 104 -3.35 5.57 -15.34
C VAL A 104 -3.73 4.13 -15.64
N VAL A 105 -4.17 3.88 -16.88
CA VAL A 105 -4.52 2.56 -17.40
C VAL A 105 -3.55 2.20 -18.53
N LEU A 106 -3.11 0.95 -18.56
CA LEU A 106 -2.26 0.40 -19.62
C LEU A 106 -3.14 -0.33 -20.65
N SER A 107 -2.76 -0.27 -21.92
CA SER A 107 -3.35 -1.13 -22.93
C SER A 107 -2.86 -2.58 -22.78
N GLY A 108 -3.53 -3.55 -23.41
CA GLY A 108 -3.08 -4.95 -23.41
C GLY A 108 -1.65 -5.11 -23.92
N THR A 109 -1.32 -4.41 -25.00
CA THR A 109 0.03 -4.41 -25.61
C THR A 109 1.09 -3.80 -24.69
N GLU A 110 0.75 -2.74 -23.91
CA GLU A 110 1.65 -2.18 -22.91
C GLU A 110 1.91 -3.16 -21.76
N VAL A 111 0.87 -3.89 -21.32
CA VAL A 111 1.01 -4.93 -20.28
C VAL A 111 1.91 -6.07 -20.79
N GLU A 112 1.71 -6.58 -22.00
CA GLU A 112 2.53 -7.62 -22.59
C GLU A 112 4.00 -7.21 -22.68
N ARG A 113 4.28 -6.01 -23.18
CA ARG A 113 5.65 -5.45 -23.23
C ARG A 113 6.27 -5.33 -21.84
N LEU A 114 5.51 -4.87 -20.85
CA LEU A 114 5.98 -4.76 -19.47
C LEU A 114 6.35 -6.12 -18.88
N LEU A 115 5.50 -7.12 -19.06
CA LEU A 115 5.73 -8.49 -18.57
C LEU A 115 6.92 -9.13 -19.27
N GLY A 116 7.06 -8.95 -20.60
CA GLY A 116 8.20 -9.42 -21.38
C GLY A 116 9.52 -8.75 -21.01
N ALA A 117 9.50 -7.47 -20.61
CA ALA A 117 10.67 -6.73 -20.18
C ALA A 117 11.12 -7.05 -18.73
N SER A 118 10.45 -7.94 -18.02
CA SER A 118 10.79 -8.33 -16.64
C SER A 118 12.00 -9.26 -16.64
N ILE A 119 13.09 -8.85 -15.95
CA ILE A 119 14.34 -9.63 -15.87
C ILE A 119 14.20 -10.83 -14.93
N SER A 120 13.41 -10.72 -13.88
CA SER A 120 13.27 -11.76 -12.87
C SER A 120 11.90 -12.39 -12.94
N GLU A 121 11.85 -13.71 -13.10
CA GLU A 121 10.62 -14.49 -13.15
C GLU A 121 9.74 -14.26 -11.91
N ARG A 122 10.35 -14.15 -10.71
CA ARG A 122 9.66 -13.80 -9.47
C ARG A 122 8.88 -12.49 -9.59
N HIS A 123 9.49 -11.45 -10.16
CA HIS A 123 8.86 -10.15 -10.30
C HIS A 123 7.86 -10.12 -11.46
N ARG A 124 8.11 -10.92 -12.51
CA ARG A 124 7.15 -11.12 -13.61
C ARG A 124 5.86 -11.74 -13.11
N VAL A 125 5.94 -12.84 -12.35
CA VAL A 125 4.75 -13.49 -11.77
C VAL A 125 4.05 -12.57 -10.75
N ALA A 126 4.81 -11.78 -9.96
CA ALA A 126 4.23 -10.77 -9.07
C ALA A 126 3.45 -9.68 -9.84
N ALA A 127 3.98 -9.23 -10.99
CA ALA A 127 3.28 -8.28 -11.86
C ALA A 127 2.05 -8.91 -12.54
N MET A 128 2.16 -10.17 -12.98
CA MET A 128 1.03 -10.94 -13.51
C MET A 128 -0.10 -11.10 -12.49
N LEU A 129 0.21 -11.33 -11.20
CA LEU A 129 -0.78 -11.39 -10.12
C LEU A 129 -1.45 -10.04 -9.87
N ALA A 130 -0.71 -8.94 -9.99
CA ALA A 130 -1.27 -7.60 -9.85
C ALA A 130 -2.25 -7.26 -10.98
N PHE A 131 -1.94 -7.68 -12.22
CA PHE A 131 -2.77 -7.45 -13.40
C PHE A 131 -3.83 -8.54 -13.59
N GLY A 132 -3.46 -9.82 -13.58
CA GLY A 132 -4.37 -10.93 -13.96
C GLY A 132 -5.30 -11.41 -12.83
N ALA A 133 -5.03 -11.03 -11.58
CA ALA A 133 -5.85 -11.35 -10.42
C ALA A 133 -6.18 -10.12 -9.56
N GLY A 134 -5.78 -8.94 -9.97
CA GLY A 134 -6.08 -7.68 -9.30
C GLY A 134 -5.55 -7.58 -7.87
N LEU A 135 -4.48 -8.27 -7.52
CA LEU A 135 -3.98 -8.31 -6.15
C LEU A 135 -3.28 -7.01 -5.73
N ARG A 136 -3.46 -6.65 -4.45
CA ARG A 136 -2.64 -5.59 -3.85
C ARG A 136 -1.20 -6.08 -3.65
N VAL A 137 -0.22 -5.18 -3.79
CA VAL A 137 1.19 -5.54 -3.60
C VAL A 137 1.49 -6.20 -2.25
N GLY A 138 0.76 -5.82 -1.19
CA GLY A 138 0.88 -6.46 0.12
C GLY A 138 0.32 -7.88 0.15
N GLU A 139 -0.74 -8.16 -0.59
CA GLU A 139 -1.31 -9.50 -0.74
C GLU A 139 -0.34 -10.41 -1.50
N ILE A 140 0.26 -9.90 -2.58
CA ILE A 140 1.28 -10.61 -3.36
C ILE A 140 2.48 -10.99 -2.49
N CYS A 141 3.02 -10.04 -1.72
CA CYS A 141 4.19 -10.28 -0.86
C CYS A 141 3.93 -11.32 0.25
N ASN A 142 2.68 -11.45 0.70
CA ASN A 142 2.28 -12.38 1.77
C ASN A 142 1.62 -13.66 1.26
N LEU A 143 1.59 -13.87 -0.05
CA LEU A 143 0.97 -15.04 -0.65
C LEU A 143 1.69 -16.32 -0.24
N ARG A 144 0.93 -17.33 0.18
CA ARG A 144 1.46 -18.62 0.56
C ARG A 144 1.26 -19.65 -0.56
N VAL A 145 2.03 -20.72 -0.50
CA VAL A 145 1.90 -21.84 -1.46
C VAL A 145 0.54 -22.52 -1.30
N ASP A 146 0.09 -22.73 -0.07
CA ASP A 146 -1.19 -23.34 0.29
C ASP A 146 -2.42 -22.43 0.04
N ASP A 147 -2.22 -21.19 -0.38
CA ASP A 147 -3.30 -20.32 -0.84
C ASP A 147 -3.73 -20.61 -2.28
N VAL A 148 -2.93 -21.34 -3.04
CA VAL A 148 -3.22 -21.71 -4.43
C VAL A 148 -3.99 -23.02 -4.45
N ASP A 149 -5.24 -23.00 -4.92
CA ASP A 149 -6.01 -24.21 -5.21
C ASP A 149 -5.98 -24.50 -6.72
N PRO A 150 -5.12 -25.43 -7.16
CA PRO A 150 -4.96 -25.72 -8.59
C PRO A 150 -6.10 -26.55 -9.17
N LYS A 151 -6.92 -27.21 -8.33
CA LYS A 151 -8.08 -27.98 -8.78
C LYS A 151 -9.26 -27.08 -9.10
N ARG A 152 -9.52 -26.10 -8.22
CA ARG A 152 -10.58 -25.12 -8.41
C ARG A 152 -10.15 -23.90 -9.24
N ILE A 153 -8.85 -23.80 -9.55
CA ILE A 153 -8.23 -22.66 -10.27
C ILE A 153 -8.53 -21.33 -9.56
N VAL A 154 -8.41 -21.34 -8.23
CA VAL A 154 -8.64 -20.15 -7.39
C VAL A 154 -7.46 -19.87 -6.47
N LEU A 155 -7.39 -18.63 -6.04
CA LEU A 155 -6.41 -18.12 -5.09
C LEU A 155 -7.13 -17.58 -3.87
N ARG A 156 -6.80 -18.09 -2.69
CA ARG A 156 -7.30 -17.59 -1.42
C ARG A 156 -6.48 -16.38 -0.99
N ILE A 157 -7.12 -15.25 -0.83
CA ILE A 157 -6.50 -14.03 -0.32
C ILE A 157 -6.89 -13.85 1.13
N ARG A 158 -5.91 -14.04 2.01
CA ARG A 158 -6.07 -13.85 3.46
C ARG A 158 -6.23 -12.37 3.75
N GLY A 159 -7.26 -12.01 4.50
CA GLY A 159 -7.60 -10.62 4.76
C GLY A 159 -6.56 -9.90 5.61
N SER A 160 -6.02 -8.79 5.10
CA SER A 160 -5.11 -7.91 5.83
C SER A 160 -5.83 -6.84 6.66
N LYS A 161 -7.10 -6.56 6.37
CA LYS A 161 -7.95 -5.62 7.10
C LYS A 161 -9.25 -6.32 7.51
N ARG A 162 -9.57 -6.35 8.81
CA ARG A 162 -10.79 -6.92 9.40
C ARG A 162 -11.00 -8.42 9.13
N GLY A 163 -9.95 -9.21 8.85
CA GLY A 163 -10.00 -10.67 8.76
C GLY A 163 -10.83 -11.25 7.60
N ARG A 164 -11.35 -10.44 6.68
CA ARG A 164 -12.15 -10.95 5.55
C ARG A 164 -11.24 -11.61 4.52
N GLU A 165 -11.43 -12.89 4.32
CA GLU A 165 -10.85 -13.66 3.22
C GLU A 165 -11.70 -13.51 1.97
N ARG A 166 -11.07 -13.66 0.80
CA ARG A 166 -11.75 -13.77 -0.49
C ARG A 166 -11.04 -14.75 -1.39
N TYR A 167 -11.78 -15.31 -2.32
CA TYR A 167 -11.23 -16.09 -3.41
C TYR A 167 -11.18 -15.26 -4.68
N VAL A 168 -10.13 -15.44 -5.45
CA VAL A 168 -9.94 -14.80 -6.76
C VAL A 168 -9.69 -15.92 -7.77
N MET A 169 -10.38 -15.87 -8.90
CA MET A 169 -10.15 -16.81 -9.98
C MET A 169 -8.80 -16.56 -10.65
N LEU A 170 -8.12 -17.62 -11.02
CA LEU A 170 -6.88 -17.58 -11.78
C LEU A 170 -7.17 -17.90 -13.25
N SER A 171 -6.50 -17.21 -14.18
CA SER A 171 -6.47 -17.68 -15.54
C SER A 171 -5.54 -18.91 -15.66
N PRO A 172 -5.77 -19.82 -16.61
CA PRO A 172 -4.86 -20.95 -16.86
C PRO A 172 -3.41 -20.51 -17.13
N CYS A 173 -3.25 -19.40 -17.82
CA CYS A 173 -1.94 -18.79 -18.10
C CYS A 173 -1.23 -18.34 -16.82
N LEU A 174 -1.95 -17.66 -15.93
CA LEU A 174 -1.40 -17.21 -14.65
C LEU A 174 -1.02 -18.39 -13.74
N LEU A 175 -1.88 -19.40 -13.66
CA LEU A 175 -1.61 -20.63 -12.90
C LEU A 175 -0.36 -21.35 -13.46
N SER A 176 -0.22 -21.43 -14.78
CA SER A 176 0.93 -22.04 -15.45
C SER A 176 2.22 -21.26 -15.11
N ALA A 177 2.20 -19.94 -15.18
CA ALA A 177 3.34 -19.09 -14.80
C ALA A 177 3.74 -19.26 -13.34
N MET A 178 2.75 -19.34 -12.43
CA MET A 178 3.00 -19.59 -11.01
C MET A 178 3.63 -20.97 -10.76
N ARG A 179 3.16 -22.00 -11.47
CA ARG A 179 3.74 -23.36 -11.41
C ARG A 179 5.17 -23.40 -11.93
N ALA A 180 5.44 -22.76 -13.08
CA ALA A 180 6.80 -22.65 -13.64
C ALA A 180 7.73 -21.97 -12.65
N TYR A 181 7.34 -20.83 -12.09
CA TYR A 181 8.10 -20.14 -11.07
C TYR A 181 8.35 -21.03 -9.84
N TRP A 182 7.33 -21.72 -9.33
CA TRP A 182 7.45 -22.57 -8.14
C TRP A 182 8.43 -23.73 -8.36
N LYS A 183 8.40 -24.36 -9.53
CA LYS A 183 9.32 -25.46 -9.89
C LYS A 183 10.79 -25.02 -9.85
N VAL A 184 11.09 -23.81 -10.30
CA VAL A 184 12.44 -23.25 -10.33
C VAL A 184 12.85 -22.69 -8.97
N ALA A 185 11.98 -21.90 -8.35
CA ALA A 185 12.29 -21.19 -7.12
C ALA A 185 12.33 -22.09 -5.88
N ARG A 186 11.53 -23.18 -5.88
CA ARG A 186 11.36 -24.14 -4.77
C ARG A 186 11.41 -23.45 -3.41
N PRO A 187 10.47 -22.54 -3.11
CA PRO A 187 10.54 -21.76 -1.89
C PRO A 187 10.45 -22.68 -0.68
N SER A 188 11.45 -22.64 0.20
CA SER A 188 11.40 -23.33 1.48
C SER A 188 10.53 -22.53 2.46
N GLY A 189 9.50 -23.17 3.04
CA GLY A 189 8.55 -22.53 3.95
C GLY A 189 7.25 -22.09 3.26
N PRO A 190 6.34 -21.43 4.00
CA PRO A 190 4.95 -21.29 3.57
C PRO A 190 4.72 -20.24 2.48
N TYR A 191 5.64 -19.30 2.28
CA TYR A 191 5.43 -18.17 1.37
C TYR A 191 5.91 -18.44 -0.05
N LEU A 192 5.07 -18.08 -1.04
CA LEU A 192 5.38 -18.27 -2.45
C LEU A 192 6.57 -17.41 -2.90
N PHE A 193 6.65 -16.16 -2.43
CA PHE A 193 7.70 -15.22 -2.84
C PHE A 193 8.69 -14.93 -1.72
N ARG A 194 9.94 -15.27 -1.96
CA ARG A 194 11.04 -14.99 -1.03
C ARG A 194 11.81 -13.73 -1.43
N GLY A 195 12.39 -13.09 -0.45
CA GLY A 195 13.30 -11.98 -0.65
C GLY A 195 14.65 -12.40 -1.23
N ARG A 196 15.53 -11.43 -1.45
CA ARG A 196 16.91 -11.68 -1.90
C ARG A 196 17.76 -12.36 -0.82
N LYS A 197 17.54 -11.99 0.44
CA LYS A 197 18.26 -12.58 1.58
C LYS A 197 17.51 -13.80 2.10
N PRO A 198 18.21 -14.88 2.52
CA PRO A 198 17.59 -16.03 3.16
C PRO A 198 16.69 -15.62 4.33
N GLY A 199 15.55 -16.29 4.50
CA GLY A 199 14.60 -16.00 5.58
C GLY A 199 13.79 -14.71 5.44
N ARG A 200 14.06 -13.86 4.44
CA ARG A 200 13.31 -12.63 4.19
C ARG A 200 12.26 -12.84 3.11
N LEU A 201 11.12 -12.17 3.28
CA LEU A 201 10.05 -12.14 2.27
C LEU A 201 10.34 -11.09 1.19
N LEU A 202 9.68 -11.26 0.04
CA LEU A 202 9.64 -10.25 -0.99
C LEU A 202 8.99 -8.97 -0.43
N THR A 203 9.66 -7.83 -0.61
CA THR A 203 9.16 -6.55 -0.07
C THR A 203 8.32 -5.81 -1.10
N ARG A 204 7.35 -5.03 -0.63
CA ARG A 204 6.54 -4.14 -1.48
C ARG A 204 7.41 -3.20 -2.31
N ALA A 205 8.48 -2.68 -1.71
CA ALA A 205 9.43 -1.81 -2.40
C ALA A 205 10.17 -2.52 -3.53
N ALA A 206 10.54 -3.80 -3.35
CA ALA A 206 11.21 -4.59 -4.38
C ALA A 206 10.28 -4.84 -5.57
N VAL A 207 9.01 -5.21 -5.33
CA VAL A 207 8.00 -5.37 -6.39
C VAL A 207 7.78 -4.05 -7.12
N HIS A 208 7.64 -2.94 -6.39
CA HIS A 208 7.45 -1.63 -6.99
C HIS A 208 8.63 -1.24 -7.89
N LYS A 209 9.86 -1.35 -7.39
CA LYS A 209 11.08 -1.07 -8.16
C LYS A 209 11.17 -1.94 -9.42
N ALA A 210 10.83 -3.22 -9.32
CA ALA A 210 10.90 -4.14 -10.45
C ALA A 210 9.88 -3.79 -11.54
N ILE A 211 8.64 -3.44 -11.17
CA ILE A 211 7.59 -3.03 -12.11
C ILE A 211 7.97 -1.70 -12.79
N VAL A 212 8.44 -0.70 -12.04
CA VAL A 212 8.90 0.58 -12.59
C VAL A 212 10.07 0.36 -13.58
N ALA A 213 11.03 -0.49 -13.22
CA ALA A 213 12.15 -0.79 -14.08
C ALA A 213 11.72 -1.57 -15.35
N ALA A 214 10.76 -2.49 -15.25
CA ALA A 214 10.20 -3.20 -16.39
C ALA A 214 9.45 -2.24 -17.33
N ALA A 215 8.62 -1.35 -16.81
CA ALA A 215 7.92 -0.34 -17.60
C ALA A 215 8.88 0.57 -18.37
N ARG A 216 9.96 1.02 -17.70
CA ARG A 216 11.00 1.82 -18.34
C ARG A 216 11.69 1.07 -19.48
N ARG A 217 12.05 -0.22 -19.28
CA ARG A 217 12.65 -1.05 -20.36
C ARG A 217 11.70 -1.32 -21.51
N ALA A 218 10.39 -1.43 -21.20
CA ALA A 218 9.35 -1.60 -22.20
C ALA A 218 9.03 -0.31 -22.99
N GLY A 219 9.70 0.81 -22.70
CA GLY A 219 9.44 2.11 -23.36
C GLY A 219 8.06 2.68 -23.01
N ILE A 220 7.50 2.37 -21.81
CA ILE A 220 6.21 2.89 -21.37
C ILE A 220 6.44 4.23 -20.68
N GLY A 221 6.02 5.33 -21.33
CA GLY A 221 6.15 6.70 -20.79
C GLY A 221 5.21 7.04 -19.65
N LYS A 222 4.24 6.17 -19.33
CA LYS A 222 3.30 6.34 -18.23
C LYS A 222 3.95 6.03 -16.88
N ARG A 223 3.44 6.64 -15.80
CA ARG A 223 3.87 6.31 -14.44
C ARG A 223 3.25 4.98 -13.98
N VAL A 224 4.02 3.91 -14.02
CA VAL A 224 3.54 2.55 -13.74
C VAL A 224 4.03 2.05 -12.38
N GLY A 225 3.12 1.40 -11.65
CA GLY A 225 3.43 0.70 -10.41
C GLY A 225 2.43 -0.44 -10.15
N PRO A 226 2.54 -1.17 -9.03
CA PRO A 226 1.62 -2.26 -8.72
C PRO A 226 0.14 -1.84 -8.69
N HIS A 227 -0.15 -0.63 -8.21
CA HIS A 227 -1.51 -0.10 -8.21
C HIS A 227 -2.02 0.21 -9.63
N THR A 228 -1.14 0.66 -10.53
CA THR A 228 -1.49 0.87 -11.94
C THR A 228 -1.93 -0.43 -12.59
N LEU A 229 -1.19 -1.53 -12.38
CA LEU A 229 -1.56 -2.86 -12.93
C LEU A 229 -2.91 -3.33 -12.39
N ARG A 230 -3.17 -3.16 -11.10
CA ARG A 230 -4.45 -3.49 -10.50
C ARG A 230 -5.59 -2.60 -11.02
N HIS A 231 -5.35 -1.31 -11.23
CA HIS A 231 -6.34 -0.42 -11.84
C HIS A 231 -6.62 -0.81 -13.29
N THR A 232 -5.57 -1.14 -14.04
CA THR A 232 -5.70 -1.65 -15.41
C THR A 232 -6.55 -2.92 -15.45
N PHE A 233 -6.32 -3.88 -14.55
CA PHE A 233 -7.19 -5.07 -14.41
C PHE A 233 -8.66 -4.68 -14.19
N ALA A 234 -8.93 -3.77 -13.26
CA ALA A 234 -10.29 -3.33 -12.97
C ALA A 234 -10.96 -2.67 -14.17
N THR A 235 -10.24 -1.81 -14.88
CA THR A 235 -10.75 -1.10 -16.06
C THR A 235 -11.02 -2.08 -17.21
N HIS A 236 -10.09 -2.99 -17.50
CA HIS A 236 -10.28 -3.97 -18.57
C HIS A 236 -11.46 -4.91 -18.29
N LEU A 237 -11.71 -5.30 -17.03
CA LEU A 237 -12.91 -6.08 -16.68
C LEU A 237 -14.19 -5.28 -16.87
N LEU A 238 -14.21 -3.99 -16.53
CA LEU A 238 -15.36 -3.12 -16.77
C LEU A 238 -15.64 -2.96 -18.27
N GLU A 239 -14.60 -2.72 -19.06
CA GLU A 239 -14.68 -2.62 -20.52
C GLU A 239 -15.16 -3.93 -21.17
N ALA A 240 -14.83 -5.08 -20.55
CA ALA A 240 -15.33 -6.40 -20.95
C ALA A 240 -16.76 -6.71 -20.43
N GLY A 241 -17.44 -5.74 -19.82
CA GLY A 241 -18.84 -5.87 -19.39
C GLY A 241 -19.04 -6.48 -18.00
N THR A 242 -17.99 -6.63 -17.19
CA THR A 242 -18.13 -7.10 -15.79
C THR A 242 -18.87 -6.02 -14.96
N ASP A 243 -19.90 -6.44 -14.23
CA ASP A 243 -20.64 -5.52 -13.37
C ASP A 243 -19.79 -5.03 -12.16
N LEU A 244 -20.15 -3.82 -11.68
CA LEU A 244 -19.40 -3.15 -10.60
C LEU A 244 -19.39 -3.95 -9.30
N ARG A 245 -20.47 -4.68 -8.99
CA ARG A 245 -20.57 -5.45 -7.73
C ARG A 245 -19.64 -6.66 -7.76
N THR A 246 -19.61 -7.38 -8.85
CA THR A 246 -18.65 -8.49 -9.07
C THR A 246 -17.22 -7.96 -8.99
N LEU A 247 -16.93 -6.83 -9.63
CA LEU A 247 -15.61 -6.21 -9.55
C LEU A 247 -15.20 -5.82 -8.12
N GLN A 248 -16.12 -5.25 -7.34
CA GLN A 248 -15.88 -4.90 -5.94
C GLN A 248 -15.55 -6.15 -5.09
N VAL A 249 -16.27 -7.26 -5.30
CA VAL A 249 -16.00 -8.53 -4.61
C VAL A 249 -14.61 -9.05 -4.98
N LEU A 250 -14.28 -9.10 -6.26
CA LEU A 250 -12.98 -9.56 -6.76
C LEU A 250 -11.83 -8.71 -6.21
N LEU A 251 -12.01 -7.40 -6.16
CA LEU A 251 -11.00 -6.48 -5.63
C LEU A 251 -10.98 -6.41 -4.10
N GLY A 252 -12.01 -6.92 -3.42
CA GLY A 252 -12.10 -6.87 -1.95
C GLY A 252 -12.23 -5.42 -1.45
N HIS A 253 -13.13 -4.64 -2.03
CA HIS A 253 -13.53 -3.33 -1.53
C HIS A 253 -14.57 -3.54 -0.41
N ALA A 254 -14.35 -2.90 0.75
CA ALA A 254 -15.19 -3.12 1.94
C ALA A 254 -16.48 -2.28 1.95
N SER A 255 -16.63 -1.32 1.04
CA SER A 255 -17.79 -0.41 0.97
C SER A 255 -17.98 0.12 -0.45
N ILE A 256 -19.23 0.29 -0.79
CA ILE A 256 -19.70 1.13 -1.88
C ILE A 256 -19.36 2.58 -1.54
#